data_6f90ac966de187bfd076a5544b7e1d1c
#
_entry.id   6f90ac966de187bfd076a5544b7e1d1c
#
_cell.length_a   1.000
_cell.length_b   1.000
_cell.length_c   1.000
_cell.angle_alpha   90.00
_cell.angle_beta   90.00
_cell.angle_gamma   90.00
#
_symmetry.space_group_name_H-M   'P 1'
#
loop_
_entity.id
_entity.type
_entity.pdbx_description
1 polymer ?
#
loop_
_entity_poly.entity_id
_entity_poly.type
_entity_poly.pdbx_seq_one_letter_code
_entity_poly.pdbx_strand_id
1 'polypeptide(L)'
;MSALTLSTQESRAASIIIKGVFTMCTAATYTTDSFYFGRNLDYEFSYGDEVTVTPRAYPFALRCMGDFRTKYAMIGMAYVAGEYPLYYDAVNEKGLGMAGLNFAGNAVYRKPKEGRDNIAQFEFIPWILGQCATVQEARTLLAHINLVDTRFSEQFPTSQLHWILADRDEAITIEAVGEGLNIYDNPVGVLTNNPPFDKQLFRLNDYSYLSPDQPVN
;
A
#
# COMPACT_ATOMS: atom_id res chain seq x y z
N MET A 1 -17.34 44.31 38.61
CA MET A 1 -16.76 44.05 37.26
C MET A 1 -16.12 42.68 37.28
N SER A 2 -16.85 41.69 36.75
CA SER A 2 -16.50 40.27 36.86
C SER A 2 -15.79 39.88 35.56
N ALA A 3 -14.59 39.32 35.68
CA ALA A 3 -13.82 38.79 34.54
C ALA A 3 -14.31 37.37 34.20
N LEU A 4 -14.79 37.21 32.98
CA LEU A 4 -15.09 35.89 32.41
C LEU A 4 -13.79 35.21 32.00
N THR A 5 -13.46 34.11 32.64
CA THR A 5 -12.43 33.17 32.20
C THR A 5 -13.04 32.23 31.17
N LEU A 6 -12.55 32.30 29.93
CA LEU A 6 -12.82 31.33 28.88
C LEU A 6 -12.00 30.05 29.17
N SER A 7 -12.69 28.97 29.48
CA SER A 7 -12.10 27.64 29.57
C SER A 7 -11.81 27.11 28.17
N THR A 8 -10.54 26.84 27.90
CA THR A 8 -10.10 26.08 26.74
C THR A 8 -10.60 24.63 26.86
N GLN A 9 -11.53 24.25 25.97
CA GLN A 9 -11.89 22.86 25.78
C GLN A 9 -10.72 22.14 25.09
N GLU A 10 -9.98 21.38 25.85
CA GLU A 10 -9.10 20.35 25.29
C GLU A 10 -9.96 19.32 24.57
N SER A 11 -9.81 19.26 23.24
CA SER A 11 -10.39 18.18 22.44
C SER A 11 -9.64 16.90 22.77
N ARG A 12 -10.15 16.10 23.69
CA ARG A 12 -9.79 14.70 23.84
C ARG A 12 -10.30 13.98 22.60
N ALA A 13 -9.40 13.67 21.67
CA ALA A 13 -9.63 12.65 20.67
C ALA A 13 -9.78 11.32 21.42
N ALA A 14 -11.02 10.98 21.76
CA ALA A 14 -11.36 9.67 22.27
C ALA A 14 -11.17 8.68 21.13
N SER A 15 -10.16 7.81 21.24
CA SER A 15 -10.03 6.63 20.39
C SER A 15 -11.24 5.73 20.67
N ILE A 16 -12.28 5.88 19.87
CA ILE A 16 -13.42 4.96 19.88
C ILE A 16 -12.95 3.69 19.18
N ILE A 17 -12.56 2.70 19.95
CA ILE A 17 -12.41 1.33 19.44
C ILE A 17 -13.82 0.81 19.19
N ILE A 18 -14.33 1.00 17.98
CA ILE A 18 -15.57 0.35 17.52
C ILE A 18 -15.21 -1.12 17.26
N LYS A 19 -15.57 -1.98 18.20
CA LYS A 19 -15.53 -3.42 18.01
C LYS A 19 -16.60 -3.78 16.96
N GLY A 20 -16.18 -4.17 15.75
CA GLY A 20 -17.03 -4.94 14.87
C GLY A 20 -17.33 -4.42 13.47
N VAL A 21 -16.71 -3.35 12.99
CA VAL A 21 -16.77 -3.02 11.56
C VAL A 21 -15.47 -3.48 10.91
N PHE A 22 -15.54 -4.54 10.13
CA PHE A 22 -14.43 -5.00 9.30
C PHE A 22 -14.43 -4.18 8.02
N THR A 23 -13.73 -3.05 8.01
CA THR A 23 -13.39 -2.38 6.76
C THR A 23 -12.43 -3.28 5.99
N MET A 24 -12.77 -3.63 4.75
CA MET A 24 -11.97 -4.53 3.92
C MET A 24 -11.60 -3.87 2.60
N CYS A 25 -10.31 -3.58 2.43
CA CYS A 25 -9.78 -3.21 1.14
C CYS A 25 -9.65 -4.46 0.26
N THR A 26 -9.80 -4.28 -1.05
CA THR A 26 -9.49 -5.29 -2.06
C THR A 26 -8.83 -4.59 -3.23
N ALA A 27 -7.70 -5.12 -3.69
CA ALA A 27 -7.09 -4.74 -4.96
C ALA A 27 -7.18 -5.90 -5.92
N ALA A 28 -7.41 -5.61 -7.20
CA ALA A 28 -7.56 -6.63 -8.22
C ALA A 28 -6.99 -6.17 -9.56
N THR A 29 -6.51 -7.13 -10.32
CA THR A 29 -6.17 -6.99 -11.73
C THR A 29 -7.21 -7.67 -12.60
N TYR A 30 -7.43 -7.13 -13.78
CA TYR A 30 -8.30 -7.75 -14.77
C TYR A 30 -7.72 -7.53 -16.15
N THR A 31 -7.52 -8.60 -16.89
CA THR A 31 -6.94 -8.57 -18.25
C THR A 31 -7.96 -9.04 -19.27
N THR A 32 -8.17 -8.20 -20.27
CA THR A 32 -8.90 -8.51 -21.51
C THR A 32 -7.97 -8.16 -22.70
N ASP A 33 -8.47 -7.43 -23.70
CA ASP A 33 -7.62 -6.77 -24.70
C ASP A 33 -6.73 -5.69 -24.05
N SER A 34 -7.18 -5.14 -22.90
CA SER A 34 -6.46 -4.18 -22.06
C SER A 34 -6.24 -4.73 -20.67
N PHE A 35 -5.24 -4.18 -19.96
CA PHE A 35 -4.96 -4.46 -18.56
C PHE A 35 -5.61 -3.40 -17.68
N TYR A 36 -6.25 -3.84 -16.63
CA TYR A 36 -6.88 -2.99 -15.62
C TYR A 36 -6.32 -3.33 -14.24
N PHE A 37 -5.99 -2.30 -13.48
CA PHE A 37 -5.61 -2.38 -12.08
C PHE A 37 -6.52 -1.47 -11.28
N GLY A 38 -7.11 -1.97 -10.21
CA GLY A 38 -8.02 -1.19 -9.39
C GLY A 38 -8.07 -1.68 -7.96
N ARG A 39 -8.56 -0.79 -7.07
CA ARG A 39 -8.82 -1.15 -5.68
C ARG A 39 -10.04 -0.42 -5.15
N ASN A 40 -10.70 -0.97 -4.13
CA ASN A 40 -11.56 -0.23 -3.24
C ASN A 40 -10.80 0.14 -1.96
N LEU A 41 -10.86 1.41 -1.59
CA LEU A 41 -10.35 1.93 -0.33
C LEU A 41 -11.53 2.02 0.64
N ASP A 42 -11.62 1.06 1.56
CA ASP A 42 -12.75 0.94 2.48
C ASP A 42 -12.36 1.51 3.84
N TYR A 43 -12.73 2.78 4.05
CA TYR A 43 -12.59 3.51 5.30
C TYR A 43 -13.94 4.04 5.77
N GLU A 44 -14.12 4.19 7.06
CA GLU A 44 -15.34 4.74 7.66
C GLU A 44 -15.55 6.23 7.33
N PHE A 45 -14.47 6.95 7.03
CA PHE A 45 -14.47 8.38 6.69
C PHE A 45 -13.26 8.73 5.83
N SER A 46 -13.37 9.83 5.05
CA SER A 46 -12.24 10.34 4.27
C SER A 46 -11.27 11.11 5.17
N TYR A 47 -9.99 10.86 4.98
CA TYR A 47 -8.91 11.62 5.60
C TYR A 47 -8.53 12.89 4.81
N GLY A 48 -9.25 13.19 3.72
CA GLY A 48 -8.90 14.22 2.76
C GLY A 48 -8.08 13.65 1.60
N ASP A 49 -8.42 12.43 1.21
CA ASP A 49 -7.78 11.72 0.10
C ASP A 49 -8.12 12.39 -1.22
N GLU A 50 -7.13 12.50 -2.10
CA GLU A 50 -7.29 13.12 -3.41
C GLU A 50 -6.54 12.37 -4.50
N VAL A 51 -7.02 12.51 -5.74
CA VAL A 51 -6.30 12.01 -6.92
C VAL A 51 -5.09 12.89 -7.15
N THR A 52 -3.91 12.28 -7.01
CA THR A 52 -2.63 12.99 -7.06
C THR A 52 -1.80 12.52 -8.24
N VAL A 53 -1.24 13.47 -8.98
CA VAL A 53 -0.29 13.22 -10.07
C VAL A 53 1.11 13.64 -9.64
N THR A 54 2.05 12.68 -9.63
CA THR A 54 3.47 12.95 -9.46
C THR A 54 4.15 12.95 -10.84
N PRO A 55 4.72 14.08 -11.30
CA PRO A 55 5.39 14.14 -12.60
C PRO A 55 6.73 13.42 -12.59
N ARG A 56 7.33 13.23 -13.78
CA ARG A 56 8.74 12.83 -13.90
C ARG A 56 9.65 13.85 -13.22
N ALA A 57 10.78 13.38 -12.72
CA ALA A 57 11.79 14.17 -12.01
C ALA A 57 11.28 14.83 -10.71
N TYR A 58 10.14 14.39 -10.18
CA TYR A 58 9.64 14.87 -8.89
C TYR A 58 10.60 14.44 -7.76
N PRO A 59 11.02 15.38 -6.89
CA PRO A 59 11.95 15.07 -5.81
C PRO A 59 11.21 14.50 -4.60
N PHE A 60 11.56 13.28 -4.20
CA PHE A 60 11.20 12.72 -2.90
C PHE A 60 12.41 12.75 -1.97
N ALA A 61 12.26 13.31 -0.78
CA ALA A 61 13.25 13.23 0.28
C ALA A 61 12.99 11.95 1.09
N LEU A 62 13.70 10.87 0.75
CA LEU A 62 13.58 9.58 1.44
C LEU A 62 14.27 9.64 2.80
N ARG A 63 13.67 9.05 3.82
CA ARG A 63 14.14 9.12 5.22
C ARG A 63 15.53 8.54 5.44
N CYS A 64 15.86 7.49 4.72
CA CYS A 64 17.13 6.78 4.90
C CYS A 64 18.03 6.77 3.67
N MET A 65 17.53 7.13 2.49
CA MET A 65 18.24 7.05 1.22
C MET A 65 18.60 8.41 0.61
N GLY A 66 18.15 9.52 1.25
CA GLY A 66 18.34 10.86 0.71
C GLY A 66 17.40 11.19 -0.45
N ASP A 67 17.84 12.06 -1.36
CA ASP A 67 17.01 12.54 -2.45
C ASP A 67 16.83 11.48 -3.54
N PHE A 68 15.58 11.25 -3.91
CA PHE A 68 15.17 10.37 -5.00
C PHE A 68 14.36 11.18 -6.01
N ARG A 69 14.60 11.00 -7.30
CA ARG A 69 13.81 11.63 -8.37
C ARG A 69 13.13 10.58 -9.23
N THR A 70 11.83 10.76 -9.44
CA THR A 70 11.03 9.85 -10.26
C THR A 70 11.50 9.85 -11.73
N LYS A 71 11.74 8.66 -12.26
CA LYS A 71 11.97 8.44 -13.69
C LYS A 71 10.65 8.44 -14.46
N TYR A 72 9.60 7.90 -13.85
CA TYR A 72 8.26 7.79 -14.42
C TYR A 72 7.26 8.64 -13.65
N ALA A 73 6.34 9.27 -14.37
CA ALA A 73 5.17 9.90 -13.78
C ALA A 73 4.20 8.84 -13.26
N MET A 74 3.46 9.17 -12.21
CA MET A 74 2.44 8.30 -11.63
C MET A 74 1.19 9.08 -11.24
N ILE A 75 0.06 8.38 -11.19
CA ILE A 75 -1.22 8.90 -10.72
C ILE A 75 -1.84 7.88 -9.76
N GLY A 76 -2.44 8.34 -8.68
CA GLY A 76 -3.08 7.47 -7.71
C GLY A 76 -3.85 8.23 -6.65
N MET A 77 -4.42 7.50 -5.71
CA MET A 77 -5.08 8.06 -4.55
C MET A 77 -4.05 8.28 -3.44
N ALA A 78 -3.97 9.49 -2.91
CA ALA A 78 -3.04 9.85 -1.86
C ALA A 78 -3.66 10.83 -0.85
N TYR A 79 -3.12 10.83 0.35
CA TYR A 79 -3.21 11.99 1.24
C TYR A 79 -1.96 12.85 1.05
N VAL A 80 -2.14 14.14 0.72
CA VAL A 80 -1.02 15.05 0.47
C VAL A 80 -0.66 15.81 1.75
N ALA A 81 0.44 15.43 2.38
CA ALA A 81 0.97 16.08 3.58
C ALA A 81 1.98 17.18 3.18
N GLY A 82 1.52 18.40 3.07
CA GLY A 82 2.31 19.50 2.49
C GLY A 82 2.54 19.26 1.00
N GLU A 83 3.79 18.99 0.61
CA GLU A 83 4.14 18.64 -0.77
C GLU A 83 4.44 17.14 -0.94
N TYR A 84 4.23 16.31 0.11
CA TYR A 84 4.55 14.89 0.08
C TYR A 84 3.29 14.03 -0.09
N PRO A 85 3.12 13.35 -1.24
CA PRO A 85 1.99 12.46 -1.46
C PRO A 85 2.21 11.12 -0.74
N LEU A 86 1.35 10.81 0.22
CA LEU A 86 1.26 9.53 0.90
C LEU A 86 0.29 8.64 0.13
N TYR A 87 0.80 7.88 -0.82
CA TYR A 87 -0.01 7.06 -1.71
C TYR A 87 -0.60 5.83 -1.02
N TYR A 88 -1.89 5.61 -1.21
CA TYR A 88 -2.58 4.35 -0.90
C TYR A 88 -2.41 3.34 -2.03
N ASP A 89 -2.48 3.85 -3.26
CA ASP A 89 -2.28 3.14 -4.51
C ASP A 89 -1.84 4.14 -5.59
N ALA A 90 -1.20 3.63 -6.63
CA ALA A 90 -0.91 4.39 -7.83
C ALA A 90 -0.63 3.46 -9.02
N VAL A 91 -0.68 4.05 -10.21
CA VAL A 91 -0.21 3.45 -11.46
C VAL A 91 0.75 4.43 -12.12
N ASN A 92 1.85 3.94 -12.69
CA ASN A 92 2.76 4.78 -13.43
C ASN A 92 2.44 4.77 -14.93
N GLU A 93 3.06 5.68 -15.68
CA GLU A 93 2.88 5.85 -17.11
C GLU A 93 3.32 4.65 -17.97
N LYS A 94 3.95 3.63 -17.34
CA LYS A 94 4.33 2.37 -17.99
C LYS A 94 3.28 1.27 -17.80
N GLY A 95 2.23 1.54 -17.01
CA GLY A 95 1.19 0.58 -16.73
C GLY A 95 1.50 -0.33 -15.52
N LEU A 96 2.56 -0.04 -14.76
CA LEU A 96 2.83 -0.73 -13.50
C LEU A 96 1.97 -0.13 -12.40
N GLY A 97 1.14 -0.96 -11.74
CA GLY A 97 0.24 -0.57 -10.65
C GLY A 97 0.66 -1.17 -9.31
N MET A 98 0.49 -0.41 -8.24
CA MET A 98 0.78 -0.86 -6.87
C MET A 98 -0.27 -0.33 -5.90
N ALA A 99 -0.71 -1.17 -4.97
CA ALA A 99 -1.62 -0.79 -3.90
C ALA A 99 -1.17 -1.38 -2.55
N GLY A 100 -1.27 -0.55 -1.50
CA GLY A 100 -1.07 -0.97 -0.12
C GLY A 100 -2.41 -1.29 0.55
N LEU A 101 -2.50 -2.44 1.23
CA LEU A 101 -3.68 -2.90 1.94
C LEU A 101 -3.34 -3.15 3.41
N ASN A 102 -4.33 -3.05 4.28
CA ASN A 102 -4.12 -3.23 5.72
C ASN A 102 -3.71 -4.68 6.04
N PHE A 103 -2.61 -4.82 6.80
CA PHE A 103 -2.02 -6.10 7.18
C PHE A 103 -1.76 -6.16 8.69
N ALA A 104 -2.75 -5.70 9.45
CA ALA A 104 -2.67 -5.52 10.89
C ALA A 104 -2.27 -6.80 11.64
N GLY A 105 -1.29 -6.67 12.54
CA GLY A 105 -0.78 -7.77 13.36
C GLY A 105 0.22 -8.70 12.67
N ASN A 106 0.46 -8.53 11.36
CA ASN A 106 1.36 -9.38 10.58
C ASN A 106 2.58 -8.61 10.05
N ALA A 107 2.41 -7.31 9.69
CA ALA A 107 3.50 -6.52 9.15
C ALA A 107 4.60 -6.29 10.20
N VAL A 108 5.85 -6.58 9.83
CA VAL A 108 7.05 -6.35 10.66
C VAL A 108 8.10 -5.63 9.85
N TYR A 109 8.35 -4.37 10.21
CA TYR A 109 9.40 -3.56 9.60
C TYR A 109 10.67 -3.61 10.44
N ARG A 110 11.81 -3.32 9.82
CA ARG A 110 13.13 -3.52 10.40
C ARG A 110 13.80 -2.18 10.74
N LYS A 111 14.90 -2.25 11.49
CA LYS A 111 15.81 -1.12 11.60
C LYS A 111 16.60 -0.97 10.28
N PRO A 112 17.06 0.24 9.95
CA PRO A 112 17.96 0.45 8.82
C PRO A 112 19.17 -0.50 8.87
N LYS A 113 19.56 -1.03 7.71
CA LYS A 113 20.65 -1.98 7.55
C LYS A 113 21.63 -1.45 6.51
N GLU A 114 22.92 -1.46 6.82
CA GLU A 114 23.99 -1.07 5.90
C GLU A 114 24.00 -1.97 4.65
N GLY A 115 24.25 -1.37 3.49
CA GLY A 115 24.28 -2.08 2.20
C GLY A 115 22.90 -2.51 1.68
N ARG A 116 21.81 -1.96 2.23
CA ARG A 116 20.44 -2.20 1.77
C ARG A 116 19.74 -0.89 1.42
N ASP A 117 18.79 -0.98 0.54
CA ASP A 117 17.86 0.11 0.23
C ASP A 117 16.82 0.21 1.35
N ASN A 118 17.09 1.11 2.31
CA ASN A 118 16.26 1.30 3.49
C ASN A 118 15.09 2.24 3.18
N ILE A 119 13.91 1.68 2.93
CA ILE A 119 12.73 2.41 2.48
C ILE A 119 11.64 2.32 3.56
N ALA A 120 11.09 3.47 3.97
CA ALA A 120 9.96 3.50 4.86
C ALA A 120 8.68 3.02 4.12
N GLN A 121 7.74 2.43 4.86
CA GLN A 121 6.55 1.84 4.25
C GLN A 121 5.74 2.84 3.40
N PHE A 122 5.68 4.12 3.78
CA PHE A 122 4.98 5.18 3.05
C PHE A 122 5.73 5.65 1.79
N GLU A 123 7.05 5.38 1.70
CA GLU A 123 7.90 5.67 0.55
C GLU A 123 7.84 4.57 -0.50
N PHE A 124 7.30 3.40 -0.16
CA PHE A 124 7.48 2.20 -0.95
C PHE A 124 6.78 2.27 -2.32
N ILE A 125 5.52 2.75 -2.37
CA ILE A 125 4.80 2.92 -3.63
C ILE A 125 5.52 3.90 -4.56
N PRO A 126 5.81 5.16 -4.16
CA PRO A 126 6.50 6.09 -5.05
C PRO A 126 7.93 5.65 -5.40
N TRP A 127 8.63 4.92 -4.52
CA TRP A 127 9.97 4.43 -4.79
C TRP A 127 9.97 3.33 -5.85
N ILE A 128 9.04 2.37 -5.81
CA ILE A 128 8.90 1.34 -6.85
C ILE A 128 8.41 1.95 -8.16
N LEU A 129 7.26 2.63 -8.14
CA LEU A 129 6.61 3.13 -9.36
C LEU A 129 7.39 4.26 -10.02
N GLY A 130 8.17 5.00 -9.25
CA GLY A 130 9.00 6.09 -9.75
C GLY A 130 10.18 5.63 -10.59
N GLN A 131 10.60 4.35 -10.51
CA GLN A 131 11.81 3.88 -11.21
C GLN A 131 11.63 2.59 -12.00
N CYS A 132 10.62 1.77 -11.74
CA CYS A 132 10.37 0.52 -12.43
C CYS A 132 9.29 0.66 -13.50
N ALA A 133 9.49 0.03 -14.65
CA ALA A 133 8.50 -0.05 -15.72
C ALA A 133 7.67 -1.34 -15.65
N THR A 134 8.21 -2.40 -15.05
CA THR A 134 7.62 -3.73 -14.99
C THR A 134 7.79 -4.36 -13.62
N VAL A 135 6.99 -5.39 -13.34
CA VAL A 135 7.15 -6.22 -12.12
C VAL A 135 8.52 -6.89 -12.10
N GLN A 136 9.05 -7.30 -13.26
CA GLN A 136 10.38 -7.92 -13.35
C GLN A 136 11.51 -6.96 -12.94
N GLU A 137 11.43 -5.68 -13.34
CA GLU A 137 12.38 -4.65 -12.87
C GLU A 137 12.25 -4.46 -11.34
N ALA A 138 11.02 -4.42 -10.83
CA ALA A 138 10.77 -4.30 -9.40
C ALA A 138 11.32 -5.48 -8.60
N ARG A 139 11.21 -6.73 -9.09
CA ARG A 139 11.80 -7.91 -8.44
C ARG A 139 13.31 -7.75 -8.22
N THR A 140 14.01 -7.12 -9.16
CA THR A 140 15.45 -6.84 -9.04
C THR A 140 15.74 -5.87 -7.89
N LEU A 141 14.94 -4.81 -7.75
CA LEU A 141 15.05 -3.86 -6.64
C LEU A 141 14.68 -4.52 -5.30
N LEU A 142 13.62 -5.30 -5.28
CA LEU A 142 13.12 -5.97 -4.07
C LEU A 142 14.15 -6.92 -3.44
N ALA A 143 15.09 -7.45 -4.21
CA ALA A 143 16.18 -8.28 -3.70
C ALA A 143 17.13 -7.52 -2.74
N HIS A 144 17.20 -6.19 -2.84
CA HIS A 144 18.06 -5.33 -2.05
C HIS A 144 17.34 -4.48 -1.01
N ILE A 145 16.02 -4.45 -1.03
CA ILE A 145 15.23 -3.61 -0.14
C ILE A 145 15.27 -4.08 1.31
N ASN A 146 15.14 -3.13 2.21
CA ASN A 146 14.85 -3.32 3.63
C ASN A 146 13.74 -2.33 4.02
N LEU A 147 12.53 -2.82 4.25
CA LEU A 147 11.43 -1.99 4.71
C LEU A 147 11.64 -1.63 6.17
N VAL A 148 11.75 -0.31 6.45
CA VAL A 148 12.13 0.19 7.76
C VAL A 148 10.94 0.72 8.54
N ASP A 149 11.01 0.54 9.87
CA ASP A 149 10.04 1.07 10.83
C ASP A 149 10.32 2.55 11.09
N THR A 150 9.91 3.36 10.12
CA THR A 150 10.05 4.82 10.18
C THR A 150 8.69 5.45 9.91
N ARG A 151 8.17 6.18 10.89
CA ARG A 151 6.91 6.93 10.76
C ARG A 151 7.11 8.19 9.90
N PHE A 152 6.07 8.59 9.22
CA PHE A 152 6.08 9.85 8.48
C PHE A 152 6.16 11.06 9.43
N SER A 153 5.30 11.09 10.44
CA SER A 153 5.27 12.09 11.51
C SER A 153 4.64 11.50 12.78
N GLU A 154 4.51 12.30 13.83
CA GLU A 154 3.78 11.88 15.05
C GLU A 154 2.30 11.64 14.80
N GLN A 155 1.70 12.41 13.89
CA GLN A 155 0.30 12.27 13.50
C GLN A 155 0.07 11.09 12.54
N PHE A 156 1.10 10.69 11.78
CA PHE A 156 1.07 9.59 10.82
C PHE A 156 2.08 8.50 11.23
N PRO A 157 1.67 7.61 12.15
CA PRO A 157 2.51 6.49 12.60
C PRO A 157 2.73 5.48 11.46
N THR A 158 3.62 4.54 11.67
CA THR A 158 3.87 3.45 10.73
C THR A 158 2.61 2.61 10.51
N SER A 159 2.13 2.54 9.27
CA SER A 159 0.99 1.72 8.89
C SER A 159 1.42 0.28 8.62
N GLN A 160 0.66 -0.68 9.11
CA GLN A 160 0.90 -2.10 8.88
C GLN A 160 0.26 -2.50 7.55
N LEU A 161 1.08 -2.64 6.52
CA LEU A 161 0.63 -2.87 5.15
C LEU A 161 1.31 -4.10 4.53
N HIS A 162 0.64 -4.69 3.56
CA HIS A 162 1.19 -5.51 2.50
C HIS A 162 0.75 -4.96 1.14
N TRP A 163 1.37 -5.40 0.06
CA TRP A 163 1.17 -4.76 -1.23
C TRP A 163 0.94 -5.77 -2.34
N ILE A 164 0.10 -5.40 -3.29
CA ILE A 164 0.05 -5.99 -4.63
C ILE A 164 0.77 -5.06 -5.59
N LEU A 165 1.60 -5.63 -6.44
CA LEU A 165 2.28 -4.95 -7.53
C LEU A 165 2.00 -5.75 -8.81
N ALA A 166 1.52 -5.09 -9.85
CA ALA A 166 1.13 -5.78 -11.07
C ALA A 166 1.35 -4.93 -12.32
N ASP A 167 1.67 -5.59 -13.41
CA ASP A 167 1.61 -5.10 -14.76
C ASP A 167 0.75 -6.03 -15.62
N ARG A 168 0.79 -5.87 -16.95
CA ARG A 168 -0.01 -6.68 -17.87
C ARG A 168 0.34 -8.18 -17.82
N ASP A 169 1.58 -8.50 -17.49
CA ASP A 169 2.13 -9.85 -17.67
C ASP A 169 2.10 -10.66 -16.36
N GLU A 170 2.27 -9.99 -15.22
CA GLU A 170 2.31 -10.67 -13.93
C GLU A 170 1.82 -9.79 -12.77
N ALA A 171 1.44 -10.46 -11.67
CA ALA A 171 1.17 -9.83 -10.39
C ALA A 171 1.96 -10.52 -9.28
N ILE A 172 2.41 -9.74 -8.30
CA ILE A 172 3.07 -10.23 -7.10
C ILE A 172 2.45 -9.63 -5.85
N THR A 173 2.54 -10.37 -4.75
CA THR A 173 2.21 -9.89 -3.41
C THR A 173 3.48 -9.77 -2.59
N ILE A 174 3.63 -8.64 -1.88
CA ILE A 174 4.81 -8.30 -1.10
C ILE A 174 4.40 -8.15 0.37
N GLU A 175 5.00 -8.95 1.27
CA GLU A 175 4.70 -8.96 2.69
C GLU A 175 5.99 -8.89 3.52
N ALA A 176 6.13 -7.84 4.33
CA ALA A 176 7.20 -7.74 5.32
C ALA A 176 6.71 -8.37 6.63
N VAL A 177 7.24 -9.52 6.99
CA VAL A 177 6.83 -10.31 8.17
C VAL A 177 8.01 -10.60 9.10
N GLY A 178 7.75 -11.32 10.20
CA GLY A 178 8.78 -11.68 11.19
C GLY A 178 9.98 -12.40 10.60
N GLU A 179 9.79 -13.28 9.64
CA GLU A 179 10.81 -14.07 8.98
C GLU A 179 11.60 -13.28 7.91
N GLY A 180 11.03 -12.21 7.36
CA GLY A 180 11.66 -11.38 6.32
C GLY A 180 10.67 -10.73 5.37
N LEU A 181 11.15 -10.40 4.17
CA LEU A 181 10.33 -9.91 3.07
C LEU A 181 9.95 -11.11 2.17
N ASN A 182 8.67 -11.44 2.18
CA ASN A 182 8.12 -12.46 1.30
C ASN A 182 7.60 -11.81 0.02
N ILE A 183 7.94 -12.41 -1.12
CA ILE A 183 7.47 -12.03 -2.44
C ILE A 183 6.81 -13.26 -3.04
N TYR A 184 5.49 -13.21 -3.20
CA TYR A 184 4.70 -14.29 -3.77
C TYR A 184 4.30 -13.97 -5.19
N ASP A 185 4.36 -14.94 -6.08
CA ASP A 185 3.63 -14.88 -7.33
C ASP A 185 2.13 -14.86 -7.02
N ASN A 186 1.40 -13.94 -7.65
CA ASN A 186 -0.04 -13.80 -7.42
C ASN A 186 -0.82 -14.18 -8.69
N PRO A 187 -1.05 -15.49 -8.91
CA PRO A 187 -1.68 -15.97 -10.14
C PRO A 187 -3.16 -15.58 -10.27
N VAL A 188 -3.78 -15.13 -9.19
CA VAL A 188 -5.19 -14.72 -9.18
C VAL A 188 -5.36 -13.21 -9.37
N GLY A 189 -4.27 -12.44 -9.26
CA GLY A 189 -4.28 -10.99 -9.43
C GLY A 189 -5.14 -10.24 -8.40
N VAL A 190 -5.38 -10.82 -7.22
CA VAL A 190 -6.21 -10.23 -6.16
C VAL A 190 -5.47 -10.24 -4.84
N LEU A 191 -5.61 -9.18 -4.06
CA LEU A 191 -5.16 -9.10 -2.67
C LEU A 191 -6.25 -8.41 -1.84
N THR A 192 -6.53 -8.99 -0.66
CA THR A 192 -7.39 -8.38 0.36
C THR A 192 -6.54 -8.02 1.58
N ASN A 193 -7.17 -7.65 2.70
CA ASN A 193 -6.46 -7.46 3.98
C ASN A 193 -5.95 -8.80 4.54
N ASN A 194 -5.95 -8.98 5.86
CA ASN A 194 -5.63 -10.26 6.50
C ASN A 194 -6.50 -11.43 5.97
N PRO A 195 -5.99 -12.66 5.98
CA PRO A 195 -4.72 -13.16 6.51
C PRO A 195 -3.54 -12.97 5.53
N PRO A 196 -2.31 -13.45 5.88
CA PRO A 196 -1.19 -13.53 4.96
C PRO A 196 -1.56 -14.22 3.63
N PHE A 197 -0.89 -13.81 2.54
CA PHE A 197 -1.28 -14.18 1.19
C PHE A 197 -1.23 -15.69 0.92
N ASP A 198 -0.28 -16.40 1.48
CA ASP A 198 -0.21 -17.87 1.39
C ASP A 198 -1.47 -18.53 1.95
N LYS A 199 -2.06 -17.95 3.01
CA LYS A 199 -3.33 -18.43 3.59
C LYS A 199 -4.54 -18.02 2.74
N GLN A 200 -4.47 -16.86 2.08
CA GLN A 200 -5.52 -16.45 1.13
C GLN A 200 -5.56 -17.42 -0.05
N LEU A 201 -4.40 -17.75 -0.65
CA LEU A 201 -4.31 -18.75 -1.72
C LEU A 201 -4.81 -20.13 -1.29
N PHE A 202 -4.42 -20.58 -0.10
CA PHE A 202 -4.90 -21.88 0.43
C PHE A 202 -6.42 -21.92 0.55
N ARG A 203 -7.05 -20.83 1.04
CA ARG A 203 -8.50 -20.73 1.20
C ARG A 203 -9.29 -20.72 -0.12
N LEU A 204 -8.66 -20.36 -1.23
CA LEU A 204 -9.32 -20.46 -2.54
C LEU A 204 -9.75 -21.90 -2.87
N ASN A 205 -9.09 -22.90 -2.32
CA ASN A 205 -9.49 -24.29 -2.50
C ASN A 205 -10.90 -24.59 -1.95
N ASP A 206 -11.33 -23.84 -0.93
CA ASP A 206 -12.67 -24.00 -0.34
C ASP A 206 -13.78 -23.58 -1.34
N TYR A 207 -13.40 -22.83 -2.39
CA TYR A 207 -14.30 -22.29 -3.41
C TYR A 207 -14.11 -22.93 -4.80
N SER A 208 -13.26 -23.96 -4.91
CA SER A 208 -12.90 -24.61 -6.18
C SER A 208 -14.09 -25.28 -6.90
N TYR A 209 -15.18 -25.53 -6.17
CA TYR A 209 -16.41 -26.11 -6.70
C TYR A 209 -17.39 -25.05 -7.27
N LEU A 210 -17.13 -23.75 -7.07
CA LEU A 210 -18.00 -22.71 -7.59
C LEU A 210 -17.86 -22.63 -9.11
N SER A 211 -18.99 -22.53 -9.78
CA SER A 211 -19.11 -22.34 -11.21
C SER A 211 -20.06 -21.17 -11.51
N PRO A 212 -19.86 -20.42 -12.62
CA PRO A 212 -20.84 -19.46 -13.09
C PRO A 212 -22.11 -20.10 -13.61
N ASP A 213 -22.12 -21.41 -13.80
CA ASP A 213 -23.28 -22.16 -14.29
C ASP A 213 -24.39 -22.24 -13.22
N GLN A 214 -25.64 -22.26 -13.68
CA GLN A 214 -26.76 -22.47 -12.78
C GLN A 214 -26.67 -23.85 -12.13
N PRO A 215 -26.97 -23.98 -10.82
CA PRO A 215 -27.06 -25.29 -10.18
C PRO A 215 -28.03 -26.18 -10.93
N VAL A 216 -27.61 -27.41 -11.26
CA VAL A 216 -28.49 -28.42 -11.81
C VAL A 216 -29.30 -28.99 -10.65
N ASN A 217 -30.62 -28.79 -10.67
CA ASN A 217 -31.56 -29.35 -9.69
C ASN A 217 -31.73 -30.85 -9.87
#